data_2846bba25e08bbc6d604df6499d5c9a1
#
_entry.id   2846bba25e08bbc6d604df6499d5c9a1
#
_cell.length_a   1.000
_cell.length_b   1.000
_cell.length_c   1.000
_cell.angle_alpha   90.00
_cell.angle_beta   90.00
_cell.angle_gamma   90.00
#
_symmetry.space_group_name_H-M   'P 1'
#
loop_
_entity.id
_entity.type
_entity.pdbx_description
1 polymer ?
#
loop_
_entity_poly.entity_id
_entity_poly.type
_entity_poly.pdbx_seq_one_letter_code
_entity_poly.pdbx_strand_id
1 'polypeptide(L)'
;MKIAVTYNKEQQLRPLEEAEIIGIIDDEKKVVEQYENPAYNMSKEATMSVILDIGADAIVVKNQFLCPGSYMMSYGRLKYIQTQYNSLQEVLEHLNELKSAATEELNEEVYAEAYPE
;
A
#
# COMPACT_ATOMS: atom_id res chain seq x y z
N MET A 1 4.86 -14.52 0.29
CA MET A 1 4.51 -13.21 -0.31
C MET A 1 4.70 -12.11 0.72
N LYS A 2 5.34 -11.03 0.32
CA LYS A 2 5.52 -9.86 1.17
C LYS A 2 4.56 -8.76 0.74
N ILE A 3 3.71 -8.34 1.66
CA ILE A 3 2.62 -7.40 1.37
C ILE A 3 2.88 -6.09 2.09
N ALA A 4 2.99 -5.00 1.33
CA ALA A 4 3.19 -3.67 1.89
C ALA A 4 1.87 -3.07 2.32
N VAL A 5 1.87 -2.42 3.48
CA VAL A 5 0.73 -1.68 4.02
C VAL A 5 1.23 -0.34 4.52
N THR A 6 0.56 0.74 4.17
CA THR A 6 0.94 2.09 4.58
C THR A 6 -0.04 2.61 5.63
N TYR A 7 0.49 3.07 6.77
CA TYR A 7 -0.36 3.49 7.89
C TYR A 7 0.34 4.52 8.78
N ASN A 8 -0.45 5.13 9.66
CA ASN A 8 0.06 6.09 10.63
C ASN A 8 0.42 5.41 11.96
N LYS A 9 0.84 6.19 12.95
CA LYS A 9 1.25 5.66 14.25
C LYS A 9 0.11 5.02 15.04
N GLU A 10 -1.14 5.38 14.71
CA GLU A 10 -2.33 4.75 15.29
C GLU A 10 -2.77 3.51 14.50
N GLN A 11 -1.93 3.08 13.55
CA GLN A 11 -2.19 1.90 12.70
C GLN A 11 -3.42 2.03 11.81
N GLN A 12 -3.80 3.27 11.50
CA GLN A 12 -4.86 3.54 10.52
C GLN A 12 -4.23 3.62 9.13
N LEU A 13 -4.85 2.98 8.15
CA LEU A 13 -4.36 2.99 6.78
C LEU A 13 -4.38 4.41 6.22
N ARG A 14 -3.32 4.80 5.53
CA ARG A 14 -3.16 6.14 4.97
C ARG A 14 -2.60 6.09 3.56
N PRO A 15 -2.95 7.09 2.72
CA PRO A 15 -2.29 7.23 1.42
C PRO A 15 -0.77 7.29 1.58
N LEU A 16 -0.05 6.96 0.52
CA LEU A 16 1.39 6.76 0.60
C LEU A 16 2.14 7.97 1.16
N GLU A 17 1.76 9.20 0.76
CA GLU A 17 2.46 10.40 1.23
C GLU A 17 2.12 10.77 2.68
N GLU A 18 1.02 10.25 3.22
CA GLU A 18 0.58 10.52 4.58
C GLU A 18 0.95 9.40 5.56
N ALA A 19 1.60 8.36 5.08
CA ALA A 19 1.95 7.22 5.91
C ALA A 19 3.26 7.46 6.64
N GLU A 20 3.21 7.40 7.97
CA GLU A 20 4.39 7.48 8.81
C GLU A 20 5.16 6.17 8.83
N ILE A 21 4.46 5.05 8.59
CA ILE A 21 5.01 3.70 8.68
C ILE A 21 4.66 2.91 7.44
N ILE A 22 5.64 2.13 6.96
CA ILE A 22 5.44 1.11 5.94
C ILE A 22 5.56 -0.24 6.64
N GLY A 23 4.47 -1.00 6.69
CA GLY A 23 4.49 -2.35 7.23
C GLY A 23 4.66 -3.36 6.11
N ILE A 24 5.50 -4.36 6.32
CA ILE A 24 5.66 -5.47 5.40
C ILE A 24 5.18 -6.73 6.09
N ILE A 25 4.07 -7.28 5.60
CA ILE A 25 3.49 -8.51 6.13
C ILE A 25 4.10 -9.67 5.37
N ASP A 26 4.81 -10.54 6.09
CA ASP A 26 5.28 -11.80 5.51
C ASP A 26 4.24 -12.87 5.87
N ASP A 27 3.44 -13.27 4.88
CA ASP A 27 2.32 -14.18 5.11
C ASP A 27 2.78 -15.61 5.44
N GLU A 28 3.97 -16.00 5.01
CA GLU A 28 4.51 -17.32 5.33
C GLU A 28 4.99 -17.41 6.77
N LYS A 29 5.67 -16.37 7.24
CA LYS A 29 6.20 -16.31 8.61
C LYS A 29 5.22 -15.71 9.60
N LYS A 30 4.14 -15.10 9.10
CA LYS A 30 3.11 -14.45 9.91
C LYS A 30 3.67 -13.35 10.81
N VAL A 31 4.63 -12.59 10.30
CA VAL A 31 5.23 -11.44 10.99
C VAL A 31 5.04 -10.19 10.17
N VAL A 32 5.03 -9.06 10.87
CA VAL A 32 4.98 -7.74 10.26
C VAL A 32 6.26 -7.01 10.63
N GLU A 33 7.03 -6.62 9.60
CA GLU A 33 8.19 -5.75 9.79
C GLU A 33 7.73 -4.32 9.58
N GLN A 34 8.10 -3.43 10.48
CA GLN A 34 7.72 -2.03 10.41
C GLN A 34 8.93 -1.17 10.09
N TYR A 35 8.77 -0.30 9.10
CA TYR A 35 9.78 0.66 8.68
C TYR A 35 9.22 2.07 8.83
N GLU A 36 9.98 2.97 9.42
CA GLU A 36 9.62 4.38 9.36
C GLU A 36 9.71 4.81 7.90
N ASN A 37 8.69 5.54 7.43
CA ASN A 37 8.68 5.97 6.04
C ASN A 37 9.56 7.21 5.88
N PRO A 38 10.74 7.09 5.25
CA PRO A 38 11.62 8.25 5.06
C PRO A 38 11.05 9.27 4.08
N ALA A 39 10.03 8.88 3.32
CA ALA A 39 9.37 9.74 2.35
C ALA A 39 8.06 10.35 2.88
N TYR A 40 7.82 10.26 4.21
CA TYR A 40 6.63 10.83 4.82
C TYR A 40 6.50 12.32 4.47
N ASN A 41 5.29 12.69 4.06
CA ASN A 41 4.95 14.07 3.70
C ASN A 41 5.73 14.61 2.48
N MET A 42 6.24 13.72 1.63
CA MET A 42 6.92 14.10 0.39
C MET A 42 5.97 13.88 -0.80
N SER A 43 5.95 12.68 -1.36
CA SER A 43 5.08 12.35 -2.49
C SER A 43 4.71 10.87 -2.46
N LYS A 44 3.65 10.51 -3.20
CA LYS A 44 3.30 9.10 -3.34
C LYS A 44 4.40 8.34 -4.08
N GLU A 45 5.01 8.97 -5.07
CA GLU A 45 6.11 8.35 -5.83
C GLU A 45 7.32 8.09 -4.94
N ALA A 46 7.66 9.02 -4.05
CA ALA A 46 8.79 8.83 -3.13
C ALA A 46 8.56 7.64 -2.20
N THR A 47 7.36 7.51 -1.63
CA THR A 47 7.02 6.36 -0.78
C THR A 47 7.01 5.07 -1.59
N MET A 48 6.47 5.10 -2.81
CA MET A 48 6.45 3.91 -3.67
C MET A 48 7.88 3.43 -3.97
N SER A 49 8.80 4.35 -4.20
CA SER A 49 10.22 4.02 -4.42
C SER A 49 10.78 3.23 -3.22
N VAL A 50 10.46 3.65 -2.00
CA VAL A 50 10.90 2.95 -0.78
C VAL A 50 10.31 1.53 -0.74
N ILE A 51 9.01 1.39 -1.03
CA ILE A 51 8.33 0.09 -1.02
C ILE A 51 8.97 -0.87 -2.04
N LEU A 52 9.25 -0.37 -3.24
CA LEU A 52 9.89 -1.17 -4.28
C LEU A 52 11.31 -1.59 -3.88
N ASP A 53 12.06 -0.71 -3.24
CA ASP A 53 13.42 -1.01 -2.77
C ASP A 53 13.41 -2.06 -1.66
N ILE A 54 12.40 -2.08 -0.82
CA ILE A 54 12.24 -3.11 0.21
C ILE A 54 11.99 -4.49 -0.43
N GLY A 55 11.37 -4.52 -1.60
CA GLY A 55 11.12 -5.77 -2.32
C GLY A 55 9.78 -6.41 -2.01
N ALA A 56 8.75 -5.61 -1.78
CA ALA A 56 7.40 -6.13 -1.60
C ALA A 56 6.88 -6.79 -2.88
N ASP A 57 5.97 -7.74 -2.73
CA ASP A 57 5.31 -8.44 -3.84
C ASP A 57 3.93 -7.88 -4.13
N ALA A 58 3.30 -7.28 -3.13
CA ALA A 58 1.96 -6.71 -3.24
C ALA A 58 1.83 -5.51 -2.30
N ILE A 59 0.81 -4.70 -2.54
CA ILE A 59 0.49 -3.54 -1.72
C ILE A 59 -1.01 -3.47 -1.46
N VAL A 60 -1.37 -3.19 -0.21
CA VAL A 60 -2.76 -2.92 0.17
C VAL A 60 -3.08 -1.48 -0.15
N VAL A 61 -4.15 -1.24 -0.89
CA VAL A 61 -4.52 0.11 -1.31
C VAL A 61 -6.01 0.37 -1.10
N LYS A 62 -6.33 1.64 -0.93
CA LYS A 62 -7.69 2.18 -0.96
C LYS A 62 -7.71 3.27 -2.03
N ASN A 63 -8.89 3.85 -2.27
CA ASN A 63 -9.01 4.95 -3.23
C ASN A 63 -8.07 6.08 -2.85
N GLN A 64 -7.34 6.58 -3.84
CA GLN A 64 -6.42 7.73 -3.71
C GLN A 64 -5.18 7.45 -2.86
N PHE A 65 -4.88 6.18 -2.56
CA PHE A 65 -3.61 5.82 -1.93
C PHE A 65 -2.44 6.03 -2.89
N LEU A 66 -2.65 5.73 -4.17
CA LEU A 66 -1.68 5.93 -5.24
C LEU A 66 -2.10 7.11 -6.12
N CYS A 67 -1.16 7.61 -6.89
CA CYS A 67 -1.40 8.57 -7.97
C CYS A 67 -0.97 7.91 -9.29
N PRO A 68 -1.24 8.53 -10.45
CA PRO A 68 -0.81 7.95 -11.72
C PRO A 68 0.68 7.63 -11.77
N GLY A 69 1.53 8.50 -11.21
CA GLY A 69 2.98 8.29 -11.20
C GLY A 69 3.39 7.07 -10.38
N SER A 70 2.88 6.94 -9.15
CA SER A 70 3.22 5.80 -8.30
C SER A 70 2.63 4.49 -8.84
N TYR A 71 1.47 4.55 -9.47
CA TYR A 71 0.90 3.38 -10.14
C TYR A 71 1.80 2.91 -11.28
N MET A 72 2.23 3.84 -12.14
CA MET A 72 3.13 3.51 -13.25
C MET A 72 4.46 2.90 -12.77
N MET A 73 5.00 3.40 -11.67
CA MET A 73 6.24 2.86 -11.09
C MET A 73 6.10 1.41 -10.66
N SER A 74 4.95 1.06 -10.12
CA SER A 74 4.70 -0.26 -9.53
C SER A 74 4.05 -1.25 -10.49
N TYR A 75 3.48 -0.79 -11.58
CA TYR A 75 2.79 -1.65 -12.55
C TYR A 75 3.76 -2.70 -13.11
N GLY A 76 3.34 -3.95 -13.07
CA GLY A 76 4.17 -5.06 -13.50
C GLY A 76 5.17 -5.54 -12.44
N ARG A 77 5.28 -4.84 -11.30
CA ARG A 77 6.19 -5.18 -10.21
C ARG A 77 5.46 -5.58 -8.95
N LEU A 78 4.32 -4.96 -8.67
CA LEU A 78 3.49 -5.26 -7.50
C LEU A 78 2.11 -5.73 -7.92
N LYS A 79 1.54 -6.62 -7.13
CA LYS A 79 0.11 -6.90 -7.19
C LYS A 79 -0.61 -5.91 -6.27
N TYR A 80 -1.87 -5.64 -6.55
CA TYR A 80 -2.66 -4.67 -5.81
C TYR A 80 -3.79 -5.37 -5.06
N ILE A 81 -3.93 -5.06 -3.79
CA ILE A 81 -4.99 -5.61 -2.93
C ILE A 81 -5.85 -4.45 -2.48
N GLN A 82 -7.01 -4.28 -3.10
CA GLN A 82 -7.96 -3.24 -2.71
C GLN A 82 -8.73 -3.67 -1.47
N THR A 83 -8.94 -2.75 -0.54
CA THR A 83 -9.67 -3.03 0.68
C THR A 83 -10.57 -1.87 1.08
N GLN A 84 -11.59 -2.16 1.89
CA GLN A 84 -12.41 -1.17 2.56
C GLN A 84 -12.04 -1.05 4.05
N TYR A 85 -11.11 -1.87 4.52
CA TYR A 85 -10.68 -1.83 5.92
C TYR A 85 -9.88 -0.57 6.20
N ASN A 86 -9.87 -0.14 7.46
CA ASN A 86 -9.28 1.13 7.85
C ASN A 86 -8.07 1.01 8.77
N SER A 87 -7.75 -0.20 9.22
CA SER A 87 -6.65 -0.40 10.16
C SER A 87 -5.79 -1.60 9.79
N LEU A 88 -4.53 -1.56 10.25
CA LEU A 88 -3.62 -2.69 10.10
C LEU A 88 -4.20 -3.96 10.72
N GLN A 89 -4.82 -3.84 11.90
CA GLN A 89 -5.41 -4.99 12.58
C GLN A 89 -6.47 -5.66 11.72
N GLU A 90 -7.36 -4.87 11.11
CA GLU A 90 -8.39 -5.42 10.23
C GLU A 90 -7.78 -6.15 9.02
N VAL A 91 -6.72 -5.58 8.45
CA VAL A 91 -6.01 -6.21 7.33
C VAL A 91 -5.44 -7.56 7.76
N LEU A 92 -4.82 -7.62 8.94
CA LEU A 92 -4.25 -8.88 9.44
C LEU A 92 -5.33 -9.92 9.74
N GLU A 93 -6.46 -9.50 10.27
CA GLU A 93 -7.58 -10.40 10.57
C GLU A 93 -8.22 -11.00 9.32
N HIS A 94 -8.14 -10.31 8.19
CA HIS A 94 -8.75 -10.72 6.93
C HIS A 94 -7.71 -11.01 5.84
N LEU A 95 -6.51 -11.37 6.24
CA LEU A 95 -5.39 -11.48 5.32
C LEU A 95 -5.62 -12.51 4.20
N ASN A 96 -6.19 -13.67 4.52
CA ASN A 96 -6.46 -14.70 3.51
C ASN A 96 -7.46 -14.22 2.46
N GLU A 97 -8.51 -13.54 2.90
CA GLU A 97 -9.49 -12.93 2.00
C GLU A 97 -8.82 -11.90 1.07
N LEU A 98 -8.00 -11.03 1.66
CA LEU A 98 -7.34 -9.97 0.91
C LEU A 98 -6.34 -10.53 -0.10
N LYS A 99 -5.58 -11.54 0.28
CA LYS A 99 -4.62 -12.18 -0.64
C LYS A 99 -5.30 -12.74 -1.88
N SER A 100 -6.48 -13.35 -1.70
CA SER A 100 -7.21 -13.94 -2.83
C SER A 100 -7.80 -12.87 -3.74
N ALA A 101 -7.88 -11.62 -3.29
CA ALA A 101 -8.38 -10.49 -4.08
C ALA A 101 -7.27 -9.71 -4.80
N ALA A 102 -6.02 -10.17 -4.72
CA ALA A 102 -4.89 -9.48 -5.36
C ALA A 102 -5.05 -9.47 -6.88
N THR A 103 -4.80 -8.31 -7.48
CA THR A 103 -4.91 -8.12 -8.94
C THR A 103 -3.63 -7.49 -9.47
N GLU A 104 -3.42 -7.60 -10.77
CA GLU A 104 -2.25 -7.02 -11.44
C GLU A 104 -2.47 -5.58 -11.89
N GLU A 105 -3.72 -5.14 -11.92
CA GLU A 105 -4.11 -3.82 -12.38
C GLU A 105 -5.12 -3.19 -11.44
N LEU A 106 -5.20 -1.86 -11.46
CA LEU A 106 -6.23 -1.09 -10.77
C LEU A 106 -7.04 -0.32 -11.81
N ASN A 107 -8.32 -0.12 -11.52
CA ASN A 107 -9.15 0.80 -12.29
C ASN A 107 -8.62 2.22 -12.11
N GLU A 108 -8.67 3.01 -13.17
CA GLU A 108 -8.16 4.38 -13.15
C GLU A 108 -8.74 5.21 -12.02
N GLU A 109 -9.98 4.98 -11.66
CA GLU A 109 -10.67 5.69 -10.57
C GLU A 109 -9.96 5.57 -9.23
N VAL A 110 -9.21 4.48 -9.00
CA VAL A 110 -8.53 4.21 -7.74
C VAL A 110 -7.32 5.13 -7.55
N TYR A 111 -6.60 5.45 -8.63
CA TYR A 111 -5.36 6.21 -8.55
C TYR A 111 -5.39 7.54 -9.29
N ALA A 112 -6.42 7.82 -10.08
CA ALA A 112 -6.52 9.08 -10.80
C ALA A 112 -6.64 10.25 -9.82
N GLU A 113 -5.96 11.35 -10.13
CA GLU A 113 -6.08 12.55 -9.32
C GLU A 113 -7.45 13.18 -9.50
N ALA A 114 -8.05 13.62 -8.40
CA ALA A 114 -9.27 14.39 -8.44
C ALA A 114 -8.92 15.83 -8.80
N TYR A 115 -9.44 16.32 -9.92
CA TYR A 115 -9.24 17.70 -10.31
C TYR A 115 -10.38 18.53 -9.76
N PRO A 116 -10.08 19.61 -9.01
CA PRO A 116 -11.13 20.53 -8.61
C PRO A 116 -11.68 21.23 -9.86
N GLU A 117 -12.98 21.25 -9.97
CA GLU A 117 -13.63 21.99 -11.04
C GLU A 117 -13.70 23.48 -10.75
#